data_a647b2e8f25e63e46bc2e27c4358e10f
#
_entry.id   a647b2e8f25e63e46bc2e27c4358e10f
#
_cell.length_a   1.000
_cell.length_b   1.000
_cell.length_c   1.000
_cell.angle_alpha   90.00
_cell.angle_beta   90.00
_cell.angle_gamma   90.00
#
_symmetry.space_group_name_H-M   'P 1'
#
loop_
_entity.id
_entity.type
_entity.pdbx_description
1 polymer ?
#
loop_
_entity_poly.entity_id
_entity_poly.type
_entity_poly.pdbx_seq_one_letter_code
_entity_poly.pdbx_strand_id
1 'polypeptide(L)'
;MVSCTPARPVIDEHMMRVDGEMPADFSGSWERDYSRGDDVNQVLRDIYYYLSRTSADRAYTTRPGPVQPSSRDMESIQALARLAELITRPQVLTVSQNDQEITVDRKDDFSLLCAFYDGVAKGTESVYGTEICGWDGDQLVSHLILPDGLQVTHRFTVSADRQQLRVVTTVSSS
;
A
#
# COMPACT_ATOMS: atom_id res chain seq x y z
N MET A 1 14.47 -32.72 5.37
CA MET A 1 14.40 -31.32 5.76
C MET A 1 13.98 -30.51 4.52
N VAL A 2 12.73 -30.08 4.47
CA VAL A 2 12.23 -29.23 3.36
C VAL A 2 12.48 -27.80 3.79
N SER A 3 13.42 -27.12 3.11
CA SER A 3 13.70 -25.71 3.32
C SER A 3 12.64 -24.91 2.57
N CYS A 4 11.67 -24.33 3.26
CA CYS A 4 10.79 -23.33 2.67
C CYS A 4 11.57 -22.02 2.57
N THR A 5 12.10 -21.76 1.38
CA THR A 5 12.61 -20.43 1.04
C THR A 5 11.41 -19.53 0.83
N PRO A 6 11.26 -18.40 1.57
CA PRO A 6 10.19 -17.45 1.28
C PRO A 6 10.34 -16.97 -0.16
N ALA A 7 9.25 -17.02 -0.93
CA ALA A 7 9.22 -16.49 -2.27
C ALA A 7 9.57 -14.99 -2.20
N ARG A 8 10.67 -14.58 -2.81
CA ARG A 8 10.95 -13.15 -3.00
C ARG A 8 9.78 -12.55 -3.77
N PRO A 9 9.23 -11.41 -3.32
CA PRO A 9 8.23 -10.71 -4.11
C PRO A 9 8.83 -10.45 -5.50
N VAL A 10 8.10 -10.85 -6.54
CA VAL A 10 8.45 -10.51 -7.92
C VAL A 10 8.16 -9.02 -8.06
N ILE A 11 9.20 -8.22 -7.85
CA ILE A 11 9.15 -6.79 -8.16
C ILE A 11 9.21 -6.75 -9.69
N ASP A 12 8.15 -6.22 -10.30
CA ASP A 12 8.09 -6.04 -11.74
C ASP A 12 9.27 -5.13 -12.13
N GLU A 13 10.18 -5.64 -12.99
CA GLU A 13 11.34 -4.87 -13.45
C GLU A 13 10.94 -3.54 -14.11
N HIS A 14 9.69 -3.44 -14.59
CA HIS A 14 9.14 -2.21 -15.16
C HIS A 14 8.92 -1.10 -14.12
N MET A 15 8.74 -1.42 -12.85
CA MET A 15 8.63 -0.43 -11.76
C MET A 15 9.95 0.27 -11.42
N MET A 16 11.07 -0.22 -11.91
CA MET A 16 12.40 0.24 -11.49
C MET A 16 13.10 1.12 -12.53
N ARG A 17 12.46 1.43 -13.65
CA ARG A 17 13.06 2.25 -14.71
C ARG A 17 12.40 3.61 -14.81
N VAL A 18 13.23 4.65 -14.71
CA VAL A 18 12.90 6.01 -15.14
C VAL A 18 13.82 6.33 -16.31
N ASP A 19 13.29 6.23 -17.53
CA ASP A 19 14.00 6.63 -18.74
C ASP A 19 13.72 8.12 -18.99
N GLY A 20 14.55 9.00 -18.44
CA GLY A 20 14.45 10.45 -18.69
C GLY A 20 13.83 11.26 -17.53
N GLU A 21 12.98 12.24 -17.86
CA GLU A 21 12.27 13.06 -16.87
C GLU A 21 11.29 12.23 -16.05
N MET A 22 11.11 12.60 -14.78
CA MET A 22 10.11 11.99 -13.91
C MET A 22 8.73 12.08 -14.55
N PRO A 23 7.96 10.97 -14.63
CA PRO A 23 6.67 10.94 -15.36
C PRO A 23 5.63 11.91 -14.83
N ALA A 24 5.69 12.25 -13.54
CA ALA A 24 4.78 13.18 -12.89
C ALA A 24 5.50 13.98 -11.79
N ASP A 25 5.03 15.19 -11.55
CA ASP A 25 5.53 16.04 -10.47
C ASP A 25 4.53 16.07 -9.32
N PHE A 26 4.92 15.48 -8.19
CA PHE A 26 4.16 15.42 -6.96
C PHE A 26 4.50 16.53 -5.97
N SER A 27 5.47 17.40 -6.28
CA SER A 27 5.96 18.43 -5.36
C SER A 27 4.84 19.29 -4.81
N GLY A 28 4.88 19.55 -3.53
CA GLY A 28 3.92 20.41 -2.84
C GLY A 28 3.51 19.91 -1.47
N SER A 29 2.58 20.64 -0.88
CA SER A 29 1.95 20.27 0.38
C SER A 29 0.50 19.86 0.12
N TRP A 30 0.15 18.66 0.55
CA TRP A 30 -1.13 18.02 0.28
C TRP A 30 -1.87 17.79 1.58
N GLU A 31 -3.04 18.39 1.71
CA GLU A 31 -3.91 18.20 2.88
C GLU A 31 -4.96 17.13 2.57
N ARG A 32 -5.23 16.28 3.56
CA ARG A 32 -6.20 15.19 3.41
C ARG A 32 -7.62 15.72 3.34
N ASP A 33 -8.33 15.35 2.27
CA ASP A 33 -9.77 15.55 2.14
C ASP A 33 -10.53 14.36 2.75
N TYR A 34 -11.04 14.53 3.95
CA TYR A 34 -11.81 13.50 4.66
C TYR A 34 -13.17 13.20 4.01
N SER A 35 -13.68 14.09 3.16
CA SER A 35 -14.96 13.87 2.47
C SER A 35 -14.85 12.86 1.33
N ARG A 36 -13.62 12.61 0.85
CA ARG A 36 -13.32 11.71 -0.27
C ARG A 36 -12.55 10.46 0.12
N GLY A 37 -12.18 10.34 1.39
CA GLY A 37 -11.48 9.17 1.90
C GLY A 37 -12.42 8.00 2.15
N ASP A 38 -11.87 6.78 2.13
CA ASP A 38 -12.61 5.58 2.50
C ASP A 38 -12.93 5.58 4.01
N ASP A 39 -14.16 5.20 4.35
CA ASP A 39 -14.53 4.90 5.73
C ASP A 39 -14.18 3.43 6.03
N VAL A 40 -13.09 3.22 6.78
CA VAL A 40 -12.59 1.89 7.15
C VAL A 40 -13.67 1.07 7.86
N ASN A 41 -14.52 1.69 8.68
CA ASN A 41 -15.62 0.97 9.36
C ASN A 41 -16.70 0.53 8.37
N GLN A 42 -16.96 1.33 7.34
CA GLN A 42 -17.88 0.94 6.26
C GLN A 42 -17.31 -0.24 5.48
N VAL A 43 -16.06 -0.16 5.06
CA VAL A 43 -15.37 -1.25 4.33
C VAL A 43 -15.37 -2.54 5.15
N LEU A 44 -15.07 -2.49 6.45
CA LEU A 44 -15.13 -3.67 7.33
C LEU A 44 -16.54 -4.25 7.43
N ARG A 45 -17.57 -3.41 7.53
CA ARG A 45 -18.97 -3.86 7.52
C ARG A 45 -19.32 -4.59 6.22
N ASP A 46 -18.90 -4.04 5.08
CA ASP A 46 -19.18 -4.59 3.76
C ASP A 46 -18.47 -5.95 3.57
N ILE A 47 -17.22 -6.07 4.00
CA ILE A 47 -16.48 -7.34 4.03
C ILE A 47 -17.21 -8.36 4.90
N TYR A 48 -17.64 -7.99 6.11
CA TYR A 48 -18.38 -8.88 6.99
C TYR A 48 -19.66 -9.37 6.36
N TYR A 49 -20.46 -8.48 5.75
CA TYR A 49 -21.70 -8.85 5.06
C TYR A 49 -21.43 -9.75 3.85
N TYR A 50 -20.40 -9.47 3.07
CA TYR A 50 -20.01 -10.30 1.93
C TYR A 50 -19.64 -11.72 2.38
N LEU A 51 -18.77 -11.86 3.38
CA LEU A 51 -18.36 -13.16 3.92
C LEU A 51 -19.54 -13.94 4.52
N SER A 52 -20.44 -13.26 5.22
CA SER A 52 -21.65 -13.88 5.81
C SER A 52 -22.60 -14.42 4.73
N ARG A 53 -22.80 -13.69 3.63
CA ARG A 53 -23.66 -14.12 2.51
C ARG A 53 -23.07 -15.30 1.74
N THR A 54 -21.77 -15.22 1.40
CA THR A 54 -21.10 -16.31 0.67
C THR A 54 -21.04 -17.60 1.48
N SER A 55 -21.00 -17.52 2.80
CA SER A 55 -21.11 -18.67 3.68
C SER A 55 -22.51 -19.30 3.68
N ALA A 56 -23.56 -18.48 3.63
CA ALA A 56 -24.95 -18.95 3.54
C ALA A 56 -25.25 -19.63 2.20
N ASP A 57 -24.82 -19.04 1.06
CA ASP A 57 -25.07 -19.62 -0.28
C ASP A 57 -24.34 -20.96 -0.46
N ARG A 58 -23.18 -21.17 0.15
CA ARG A 58 -22.46 -22.45 0.15
C ARG A 58 -23.14 -23.53 0.99
N ALA A 59 -23.95 -23.17 1.98
CA ALA A 59 -24.71 -24.13 2.79
C ALA A 59 -25.84 -24.83 2.01
N TYR A 60 -26.32 -24.24 0.91
CA TYR A 60 -27.35 -24.82 0.03
C TYR A 60 -26.79 -25.75 -1.06
N THR A 61 -25.48 -25.72 -1.32
CA THR A 61 -24.87 -26.67 -2.25
C THR A 61 -24.28 -27.83 -1.47
N THR A 62 -24.73 -29.05 -1.79
CA THR A 62 -24.48 -30.37 -1.18
C THR A 62 -23.01 -30.73 -0.91
N ARG A 63 -22.26 -29.90 -0.17
CA ARG A 63 -20.89 -30.17 0.27
C ARG A 63 -20.75 -29.88 1.76
N PRO A 64 -19.99 -30.71 2.52
CA PRO A 64 -20.01 -30.68 3.98
C PRO A 64 -19.49 -29.33 4.53
N GLY A 65 -20.36 -28.65 5.24
CA GLY A 65 -20.10 -27.58 6.19
C GLY A 65 -19.84 -26.18 5.59
N PRO A 66 -20.54 -25.16 6.10
CA PRO A 66 -20.18 -23.78 5.81
C PRO A 66 -18.80 -23.50 6.40
N VAL A 67 -17.82 -23.13 5.57
CA VAL A 67 -16.57 -22.55 6.05
C VAL A 67 -16.93 -21.14 6.49
N GLN A 68 -17.32 -20.99 7.75
CA GLN A 68 -17.37 -19.68 8.37
C GLN A 68 -15.93 -19.17 8.47
N PRO A 69 -15.67 -17.88 8.15
CA PRO A 69 -14.36 -17.30 8.45
C PRO A 69 -14.07 -17.53 9.95
N SER A 70 -12.93 -18.08 10.24
CA SER A 70 -12.56 -18.32 11.64
C SER A 70 -12.49 -16.98 12.38
N SER A 71 -12.67 -17.01 13.70
CA SER A 71 -12.47 -15.80 14.52
C SER A 71 -11.08 -15.19 14.30
N ARG A 72 -10.08 -16.02 14.02
CA ARG A 72 -8.71 -15.59 13.70
C ARG A 72 -8.63 -14.82 12.40
N ASP A 73 -9.36 -15.24 11.35
CA ASP A 73 -9.37 -14.53 10.06
C ASP A 73 -9.98 -13.13 10.24
N MET A 74 -11.04 -13.03 11.03
CA MET A 74 -11.68 -11.75 11.32
C MET A 74 -10.78 -10.83 12.17
N GLU A 75 -10.08 -11.38 13.16
CA GLU A 75 -9.12 -10.63 13.97
C GLU A 75 -7.95 -10.12 13.10
N SER A 76 -7.46 -10.95 12.19
CA SER A 76 -6.39 -10.57 11.24
C SER A 76 -6.85 -9.46 10.30
N ILE A 77 -8.04 -9.56 9.73
CA ILE A 77 -8.62 -8.52 8.86
C ILE A 77 -8.77 -7.20 9.63
N GLN A 78 -9.26 -7.24 10.88
CA GLN A 78 -9.39 -6.05 11.71
C GLN A 78 -8.04 -5.44 12.07
N ALA A 79 -7.03 -6.26 12.35
CA ALA A 79 -5.68 -5.79 12.63
C ALA A 79 -5.06 -5.09 11.41
N LEU A 80 -5.18 -5.68 10.22
CA LEU A 80 -4.70 -5.08 8.97
C LEU A 80 -5.45 -3.78 8.64
N ALA A 81 -6.76 -3.73 8.86
CA ALA A 81 -7.55 -2.52 8.63
C ALA A 81 -7.15 -1.39 9.59
N ARG A 82 -6.92 -1.68 10.87
CA ARG A 82 -6.42 -0.71 11.85
C ARG A 82 -5.03 -0.19 11.49
N LEU A 83 -4.15 -1.09 11.01
CA LEU A 83 -2.83 -0.69 10.56
C LEU A 83 -2.91 0.22 9.33
N ALA A 84 -3.74 -0.13 8.34
CA ALA A 84 -3.97 0.71 7.17
C ALA A 84 -4.51 2.10 7.57
N GLU A 85 -5.44 2.17 8.52
CA GLU A 85 -5.94 3.43 9.06
C GLU A 85 -4.83 4.25 9.75
N LEU A 86 -3.99 3.61 10.55
CA LEU A 86 -2.87 4.27 11.23
C LEU A 86 -1.87 4.83 10.22
N ILE A 87 -1.50 4.06 9.20
CA ILE A 87 -0.54 4.46 8.17
C ILE A 87 -1.09 5.61 7.31
N THR A 88 -2.39 5.64 7.07
CA THR A 88 -3.04 6.69 6.26
C THR A 88 -3.51 7.90 7.06
N ARG A 89 -3.26 7.92 8.37
CA ARG A 89 -3.71 8.97 9.30
C ARG A 89 -3.09 10.36 9.08
N PRO A 90 -1.83 10.51 8.60
CA PRO A 90 -1.24 11.83 8.40
C PRO A 90 -2.18 12.77 7.64
N GLN A 91 -2.38 13.97 8.22
CA GLN A 91 -3.28 14.97 7.66
C GLN A 91 -2.64 15.77 6.53
N VAL A 92 -1.32 15.91 6.60
CA VAL A 92 -0.52 16.68 5.64
C VAL A 92 0.65 15.82 5.17
N LEU A 93 0.82 15.78 3.85
CA LEU A 93 1.98 15.22 3.19
C LEU A 93 2.74 16.37 2.52
N THR A 94 4.03 16.47 2.78
CA THR A 94 4.91 17.40 2.06
C THR A 94 5.79 16.58 1.12
N VAL A 95 5.66 16.82 -0.18
CA VAL A 95 6.44 16.12 -1.19
C VAL A 95 7.48 17.06 -1.76
N SER A 96 8.74 16.65 -1.67
CA SER A 96 9.88 17.29 -2.31
C SER A 96 10.39 16.36 -3.41
N GLN A 97 10.55 16.89 -4.61
CA GLN A 97 10.96 16.13 -5.78
C GLN A 97 12.02 16.89 -6.58
N ASN A 98 13.06 16.17 -7.01
CA ASN A 98 14.03 16.61 -7.99
C ASN A 98 14.27 15.47 -9.00
N ASP A 99 15.20 15.65 -9.93
CA ASP A 99 15.45 14.70 -11.02
C ASP A 99 15.94 13.30 -10.55
N GLN A 100 16.35 13.16 -9.30
CA GLN A 100 16.95 11.93 -8.77
C GLN A 100 16.25 11.40 -7.52
N GLU A 101 15.39 12.20 -6.89
CA GLU A 101 14.85 11.85 -5.59
C GLU A 101 13.45 12.41 -5.39
N ILE A 102 12.61 11.61 -4.77
CA ILE A 102 11.30 12.01 -4.25
C ILE A 102 11.28 11.70 -2.77
N THR A 103 11.02 12.71 -1.95
CA THR A 103 10.80 12.56 -0.52
C THR A 103 9.35 12.88 -0.20
N VAL A 104 8.65 11.97 0.49
CA VAL A 104 7.32 12.21 1.01
C VAL A 104 7.40 12.30 2.53
N ASP A 105 7.39 13.52 3.04
CA ASP A 105 7.37 13.79 4.47
C ASP A 105 5.95 13.71 5.02
N ARG A 106 5.81 12.97 6.10
CA ARG A 106 4.56 12.83 6.85
C ARG A 106 4.76 13.50 8.21
N LYS A 107 3.91 14.44 8.54
CA LYS A 107 3.97 15.06 9.85
C LYS A 107 3.83 13.99 10.93
N ASP A 108 4.80 13.92 11.83
CA ASP A 108 4.86 13.00 12.99
C ASP A 108 5.02 11.50 12.61
N ASP A 109 5.50 11.18 11.41
CA ASP A 109 5.75 9.82 10.95
C ASP A 109 7.03 9.76 10.09
N PHE A 110 7.43 8.54 9.69
CA PHE A 110 8.62 8.31 8.87
C PHE A 110 8.43 8.88 7.46
N SER A 111 9.46 9.59 6.98
CA SER A 111 9.53 10.04 5.60
C SER A 111 9.81 8.87 4.67
N LEU A 112 9.12 8.81 3.54
CA LEU A 112 9.38 7.90 2.45
C LEU A 112 10.40 8.56 1.53
N LEU A 113 11.49 7.85 1.22
CA LEU A 113 12.54 8.31 0.34
C LEU A 113 12.67 7.40 -0.88
N CYS A 114 12.41 7.93 -2.06
CA CYS A 114 12.65 7.27 -3.32
C CYS A 114 13.83 7.91 -4.04
N ALA A 115 14.95 7.21 -4.12
CA ALA A 115 16.12 7.67 -4.84
C ALA A 115 16.29 6.87 -6.14
N PHE A 116 16.56 7.57 -7.24
CA PHE A 116 16.73 7.02 -8.57
C PHE A 116 18.15 7.33 -9.07
N TYR A 117 18.94 6.29 -9.33
CA TYR A 117 20.29 6.42 -9.87
C TYR A 117 20.34 5.77 -11.26
N ASP A 118 20.70 6.55 -12.26
CA ASP A 118 20.73 6.11 -13.66
C ASP A 118 19.40 5.49 -14.12
N GLY A 119 18.28 6.09 -13.69
CA GLY A 119 16.94 5.62 -14.01
C GLY A 119 16.50 4.35 -13.25
N VAL A 120 17.25 3.90 -12.26
CA VAL A 120 16.93 2.71 -11.45
C VAL A 120 16.65 3.12 -10.01
N ALA A 121 15.48 2.73 -9.49
CA ALA A 121 15.16 2.91 -8.09
C ALA A 121 16.06 2.05 -7.21
N LYS A 122 16.62 2.64 -6.17
CA LYS A 122 17.42 1.91 -5.20
C LYS A 122 16.58 1.56 -3.98
N GLY A 123 16.46 0.27 -3.70
CA GLY A 123 15.85 -0.19 -2.44
C GLY A 123 16.66 0.28 -1.24
N THR A 124 15.97 0.72 -0.21
CA THR A 124 16.55 1.12 1.07
C THR A 124 16.26 0.06 2.11
N GLU A 125 17.29 -0.49 2.72
CA GLU A 125 17.16 -1.41 3.84
C GLU A 125 17.29 -0.63 5.15
N SER A 126 16.39 -0.88 6.07
CA SER A 126 16.36 -0.30 7.41
C SER A 126 16.03 -1.36 8.46
N VAL A 127 16.12 -1.00 9.73
CA VAL A 127 15.67 -1.86 10.84
C VAL A 127 14.16 -2.12 10.81
N TYR A 128 13.42 -1.33 10.05
CA TYR A 128 11.97 -1.47 9.90
C TYR A 128 11.58 -2.35 8.71
N GLY A 129 12.51 -2.65 7.81
CA GLY A 129 12.27 -3.47 6.63
C GLY A 129 12.96 -2.97 5.39
N THR A 130 12.59 -3.55 4.26
CA THR A 130 13.08 -3.16 2.92
C THR A 130 12.04 -2.30 2.23
N GLU A 131 12.41 -1.09 1.86
CA GLU A 131 11.58 -0.19 1.07
C GLU A 131 12.11 -0.10 -0.35
N ILE A 132 11.20 -0.28 -1.31
CA ILE A 132 11.50 -0.19 -2.74
C ILE A 132 10.43 0.69 -3.35
N CYS A 133 10.84 1.65 -4.17
CA CYS A 133 9.89 2.47 -4.90
C CYS A 133 10.28 2.60 -6.36
N GLY A 134 9.31 2.94 -7.18
CA GLY A 134 9.48 3.06 -8.61
C GLY A 134 8.26 3.66 -9.28
N TRP A 135 8.32 3.76 -10.59
CA TRP A 135 7.23 4.26 -11.40
C TRP A 135 6.45 3.12 -12.07
N ASP A 136 5.13 3.24 -12.05
CA ASP A 136 4.19 2.40 -12.80
C ASP A 136 3.37 3.36 -13.69
N GLY A 137 3.84 3.61 -14.89
CA GLY A 137 3.34 4.69 -15.74
C GLY A 137 3.60 6.06 -15.11
N ASP A 138 2.53 6.79 -14.82
CA ASP A 138 2.53 8.09 -14.13
C ASP A 138 2.33 7.98 -12.61
N GLN A 139 2.25 6.78 -12.08
CA GLN A 139 2.09 6.53 -10.65
C GLN A 139 3.44 6.28 -9.99
N LEU A 140 3.68 6.94 -8.87
CA LEU A 140 4.75 6.56 -7.97
C LEU A 140 4.25 5.42 -7.07
N VAL A 141 4.97 4.31 -7.04
CA VAL A 141 4.67 3.15 -6.20
C VAL A 141 5.78 2.96 -5.19
N SER A 142 5.43 2.93 -3.91
CA SER A 142 6.33 2.53 -2.83
C SER A 142 5.86 1.23 -2.22
N HIS A 143 6.79 0.33 -2.00
CA HIS A 143 6.55 -0.99 -1.43
C HIS A 143 7.48 -1.22 -0.25
N LEU A 144 6.91 -1.33 0.94
CA LEU A 144 7.60 -1.62 2.19
C LEU A 144 7.33 -3.06 2.61
N ILE A 145 8.40 -3.82 2.79
CA ILE A 145 8.37 -5.21 3.26
C ILE A 145 8.93 -5.23 4.69
N LEU A 146 8.07 -5.54 5.65
CA LEU A 146 8.44 -5.64 7.07
C LEU A 146 9.03 -7.03 7.38
N PRO A 147 9.86 -7.15 8.44
CA PRO A 147 10.54 -8.41 8.76
C PRO A 147 9.62 -9.59 9.08
N ASP A 148 8.39 -9.32 9.53
CA ASP A 148 7.36 -10.31 9.87
C ASP A 148 6.52 -10.77 8.65
N GLY A 149 6.89 -10.31 7.43
CA GLY A 149 6.20 -10.65 6.19
C GLY A 149 4.99 -9.76 5.88
N LEU A 150 4.73 -8.75 6.71
CA LEU A 150 3.74 -7.73 6.41
C LEU A 150 4.25 -6.84 5.27
N GLN A 151 3.36 -6.48 4.35
CA GLN A 151 3.69 -5.66 3.20
C GLN A 151 2.74 -4.46 3.13
N VAL A 152 3.31 -3.28 2.88
CA VAL A 152 2.55 -2.04 2.69
C VAL A 152 2.93 -1.47 1.34
N THR A 153 1.92 -1.24 0.49
CA THR A 153 2.12 -0.62 -0.82
C THR A 153 1.37 0.71 -0.88
N HIS A 154 2.06 1.78 -1.21
CA HIS A 154 1.47 3.07 -1.50
C HIS A 154 1.53 3.34 -3.00
N ARG A 155 0.41 3.78 -3.58
CA ARG A 155 0.33 4.27 -4.96
C ARG A 155 -0.10 5.72 -4.94
N PHE A 156 0.74 6.59 -5.46
CA PHE A 156 0.51 8.02 -5.55
C PHE A 156 0.16 8.38 -6.99
N THR A 157 -0.92 9.12 -7.18
CA THR A 157 -1.35 9.63 -8.49
C THR A 157 -1.73 11.09 -8.33
N VAL A 158 -1.19 11.96 -9.15
CA VAL A 158 -1.55 13.38 -9.18
C VAL A 158 -2.51 13.63 -10.33
N SER A 159 -3.53 14.46 -10.11
CA SER A 159 -4.44 14.88 -11.17
C SER A 159 -3.74 15.77 -12.20
N ALA A 160 -4.24 15.79 -13.45
CA ALA A 160 -3.64 16.57 -14.52
C ALA A 160 -3.59 18.09 -14.24
N ASP A 161 -4.54 18.59 -13.45
CA ASP A 161 -4.58 19.98 -12.99
C ASP A 161 -3.70 20.24 -11.74
N ARG A 162 -3.06 19.22 -11.21
CA ARG A 162 -2.22 19.25 -10.00
C ARG A 162 -2.94 19.80 -8.76
N GLN A 163 -4.25 19.63 -8.69
CA GLN A 163 -5.05 20.08 -7.55
C GLN A 163 -5.37 18.92 -6.58
N GLN A 164 -5.14 17.67 -6.97
CA GLN A 164 -5.47 16.52 -6.19
C GLN A 164 -4.34 15.49 -6.23
N LEU A 165 -3.95 15.01 -5.07
CA LEU A 165 -3.10 13.85 -4.89
C LEU A 165 -3.94 12.69 -4.34
N ARG A 166 -4.02 11.61 -5.08
CA ARG A 166 -4.65 10.37 -4.63
C ARG A 166 -3.58 9.43 -4.10
N VAL A 167 -3.77 8.94 -2.88
CA VAL A 167 -2.91 7.91 -2.29
C VAL A 167 -3.76 6.69 -2.01
N VAL A 168 -3.41 5.57 -2.63
CA VAL A 168 -4.03 4.26 -2.34
C VAL A 168 -3.03 3.44 -1.55
N THR A 169 -3.44 3.00 -0.36
CA THR A 169 -2.61 2.17 0.51
C THR A 169 -3.19 0.77 0.59
N THR A 170 -2.37 -0.22 0.28
CA THR A 170 -2.70 -1.63 0.43
C THR A 170 -1.82 -2.24 1.52
N VAL A 171 -2.42 -2.97 2.44
CA VAL A 171 -1.72 -3.73 3.48
C VAL A 171 -2.05 -5.20 3.29
N SER A 172 -1.03 -6.05 3.25
CA SER A 172 -1.18 -7.49 3.11
C SER A 172 -0.20 -8.24 4.01
N SER A 173 -0.55 -9.45 4.39
CA SER A 173 0.33 -10.39 5.08
C SER A 173 0.53 -11.63 4.21
N SER A 174 1.75 -12.12 4.15
CA SER A 174 2.10 -13.39 3.49
C SER A 174 1.66 -14.59 4.33
#